data_a11b2f271bf1f3c9d38b78cb35e7a035
#
_entry.id   a11b2f271bf1f3c9d38b78cb35e7a035
#
_cell.length_a   1.000
_cell.length_b   1.000
_cell.length_c   1.000
_cell.angle_alpha   90.00
_cell.angle_beta   90.00
_cell.angle_gamma   90.00
#
_symmetry.space_group_name_H-M   'P 1'
#
loop_
_entity.id
_entity.type
_entity.pdbx_description
1 polymer ?
#
loop_
_entity_poly.entity_id
_entity_poly.type
_entity_poly.pdbx_seq_one_letter_code
_entity_poly.pdbx_strand_id
1 'polypeptide(L)'
;PPPATSSAASDVYKRQSKNFAYPEEIEIRGEIYVEKKDFSNLNDKFKEEGQKVFANPRNFAAGSMRQLNPKVASARPLKVFCHSLGYLDGNTLFDSQSSVIRAFQEWGLPTCPEISLASTLEETKKAFSKIAKQREQLAYEIDGVVIKINEITLQQELGFSSRAPRWAIARKFEAEQAETKINSISFQMGRTGALTPVANLQPVKVGGVTISNATLHNMDEVERLDVREQDYVFIKRAGDVIPKIVSVIKEKRSGSEIRVKLPSSCSVCKREVSYFEENIPCLEI
;
A
#
# COMPACT_ATOMS: atom_id res chain seq x y z
N PRO A 1 -8.96 7.91 -23.51
CA PRO A 1 -9.81 8.66 -22.62
C PRO A 1 -8.97 9.74 -21.96
N PRO A 2 -9.40 11.04 -21.94
CA PRO A 2 -8.65 12.06 -21.27
C PRO A 2 -8.48 11.70 -19.80
N PRO A 3 -7.37 12.09 -19.15
CA PRO A 3 -7.20 11.88 -17.72
C PRO A 3 -8.38 12.52 -17.01
N ALA A 4 -8.97 11.81 -16.06
CA ALA A 4 -10.03 12.33 -15.25
C ALA A 4 -9.51 13.55 -14.50
N THR A 5 -9.85 14.74 -14.96
CA THR A 5 -9.63 15.98 -14.23
C THR A 5 -10.51 15.90 -12.99
N SER A 6 -9.89 15.61 -11.87
CA SER A 6 -10.55 15.54 -10.56
C SER A 6 -11.00 16.94 -10.16
N SER A 7 -12.18 17.36 -10.63
CA SER A 7 -12.78 18.64 -10.22
C SER A 7 -13.08 18.71 -8.71
N ALA A 8 -13.24 17.58 -8.03
CA ALA A 8 -13.54 17.54 -6.60
C ALA A 8 -12.34 17.87 -5.72
N ALA A 9 -11.12 17.51 -6.12
CA ALA A 9 -9.91 17.88 -5.38
C ALA A 9 -9.49 19.33 -5.64
N SER A 10 -9.80 19.90 -6.81
CA SER A 10 -9.46 21.28 -7.15
C SER A 10 -10.30 22.31 -6.38
N ASP A 11 -11.53 21.99 -6.00
CA ASP A 11 -12.39 22.91 -5.25
C ASP A 11 -12.04 23.05 -3.77
N VAL A 12 -11.33 22.08 -3.20
CA VAL A 12 -10.90 22.13 -1.80
C VAL A 12 -9.74 23.11 -1.58
N TYR A 13 -8.98 23.46 -2.62
CA TYR A 13 -7.76 24.24 -2.49
C TYR A 13 -7.74 25.56 -3.27
N LYS A 14 -8.87 26.18 -3.56
CA LYS A 14 -8.94 27.58 -4.06
C LYS A 14 -8.55 28.62 -2.99
N ARG A 15 -7.43 28.42 -2.32
CA ARG A 15 -6.80 29.47 -1.50
C ARG A 15 -5.72 30.15 -2.33
N GLN A 16 -6.08 31.17 -3.06
CA GLN A 16 -5.13 32.05 -3.73
C GLN A 16 -4.44 32.94 -2.71
N SER A 17 -3.14 32.74 -2.53
CA SER A 17 -2.27 33.75 -1.90
C SER A 17 -2.06 34.88 -2.90
N LYS A 18 -2.35 36.10 -2.51
CA LYS A 18 -2.39 37.28 -3.41
C LYS A 18 -1.02 37.81 -3.87
N ASN A 19 0.10 37.21 -3.47
CA ASN A 19 1.44 37.83 -3.61
C ASN A 19 2.50 36.95 -4.33
N PHE A 20 2.13 35.86 -4.98
CA PHE A 20 3.10 35.00 -5.68
C PHE A 20 2.82 34.91 -7.17
N ALA A 21 3.89 34.99 -7.98
CA ALA A 21 3.83 34.66 -9.41
C ALA A 21 3.68 33.13 -9.53
N TYR A 22 2.52 32.69 -9.96
CA TYR A 22 2.27 31.28 -10.28
C TYR A 22 2.66 31.01 -11.73
N PRO A 23 3.20 29.82 -12.04
CA PRO A 23 3.34 29.37 -13.42
C PRO A 23 1.95 29.27 -14.07
N GLU A 24 1.87 29.50 -15.38
CA GLU A 24 0.60 29.41 -16.11
C GLU A 24 0.08 27.97 -16.13
N GLU A 25 0.98 27.00 -16.24
CA GLU A 25 0.67 25.58 -16.21
C GLU A 25 1.62 24.82 -15.30
N ILE A 26 1.09 24.00 -14.41
CA ILE A 26 1.83 23.19 -13.47
C ILE A 26 1.14 21.85 -13.19
N GLU A 27 1.90 20.75 -13.29
CA GLU A 27 1.49 19.43 -12.82
C GLU A 27 2.14 19.15 -11.47
N ILE A 28 1.32 18.91 -10.44
CA ILE A 28 1.78 18.59 -9.09
C ILE A 28 1.35 17.17 -8.75
N ARG A 29 2.30 16.38 -8.26
CA ARG A 29 2.06 15.03 -7.78
C ARG A 29 1.93 15.00 -6.28
N GLY A 30 0.92 14.30 -5.80
CA GLY A 30 0.63 14.17 -4.39
C GLY A 30 0.07 12.79 -4.04
N GLU A 31 0.04 12.50 -2.76
CA GLU A 31 -0.60 11.31 -2.20
C GLU A 31 -1.87 11.71 -1.49
N ILE A 32 -2.97 11.03 -1.83
CA ILE A 32 -4.27 11.25 -1.18
C ILE A 32 -4.41 10.31 0.00
N TYR A 33 -4.83 10.85 1.12
CA TYR A 33 -4.99 10.11 2.37
C TYR A 33 -6.24 10.54 3.14
N VAL A 34 -6.55 9.82 4.20
CA VAL A 34 -7.56 10.16 5.19
C VAL A 34 -6.95 10.03 6.58
N GLU A 35 -7.32 10.90 7.50
CA GLU A 35 -6.86 10.80 8.89
C GLU A 35 -7.52 9.63 9.62
N LYS A 36 -6.80 9.02 10.54
CA LYS A 36 -7.27 7.88 11.35
C LYS A 36 -8.60 8.15 12.04
N LYS A 37 -8.75 9.36 12.61
CA LYS A 37 -9.97 9.79 13.28
C LYS A 37 -11.16 9.88 12.34
N ASP A 38 -10.96 10.52 11.17
CA ASP A 38 -12.01 10.70 10.17
C ASP A 38 -12.43 9.35 9.55
N PHE A 39 -11.44 8.47 9.32
CA PHE A 39 -11.70 7.11 8.86
C PHE A 39 -12.51 6.29 9.86
N SER A 40 -12.17 6.35 11.16
CA SER A 40 -12.94 5.66 12.21
C SER A 40 -14.37 6.16 12.26
N ASN A 41 -14.57 7.47 12.37
CA ASN A 41 -15.89 8.09 12.45
C ASN A 41 -16.79 7.71 11.26
N LEU A 42 -16.19 7.64 10.07
CA LEU A 42 -16.94 7.31 8.86
C LEU A 42 -17.28 5.82 8.78
N ASN A 43 -16.35 4.95 9.18
CA ASN A 43 -16.61 3.52 9.24
C ASN A 43 -17.69 3.16 10.26
N ASP A 44 -17.74 3.88 11.39
CA ASP A 44 -18.80 3.70 12.40
C ASP A 44 -20.16 4.07 11.80
N LYS A 45 -20.26 5.18 11.08
CA LYS A 45 -21.50 5.55 10.36
C LYS A 45 -21.91 4.50 9.32
N PHE A 46 -20.96 4.01 8.51
CA PHE A 46 -21.27 2.95 7.54
C PHE A 46 -21.77 1.68 8.18
N LYS A 47 -21.24 1.34 9.37
CA LYS A 47 -21.70 0.21 10.15
C LYS A 47 -23.13 0.41 10.67
N GLU A 48 -23.45 1.60 11.19
CA GLU A 48 -24.79 1.97 11.65
C GLU A 48 -25.81 1.95 10.52
N GLU A 49 -25.41 2.39 9.32
CA GLU A 49 -26.26 2.41 8.12
C GLU A 49 -26.31 1.04 7.39
N GLY A 50 -25.66 0.01 7.92
CA GLY A 50 -25.62 -1.32 7.30
C GLY A 50 -24.80 -1.36 5.98
N GLN A 51 -23.98 -0.36 5.73
CA GLN A 51 -23.12 -0.27 4.56
C GLN A 51 -21.82 -1.06 4.75
N LYS A 52 -21.15 -1.35 3.64
CA LYS A 52 -19.86 -2.02 3.68
C LYS A 52 -18.78 -1.12 4.28
N VAL A 53 -18.19 -1.55 5.38
CA VAL A 53 -17.03 -0.90 6.01
C VAL A 53 -15.75 -1.15 5.23
N PHE A 54 -14.81 -0.22 5.30
CA PHE A 54 -13.50 -0.33 4.68
C PHE A 54 -12.49 -0.94 5.64
N ALA A 55 -11.60 -1.78 5.11
CA ALA A 55 -10.61 -2.49 5.92
C ALA A 55 -9.50 -1.59 6.46
N ASN A 56 -9.13 -0.53 5.73
CA ASN A 56 -8.08 0.40 6.11
C ASN A 56 -8.23 1.77 5.41
N PRO A 57 -7.57 2.83 5.92
CA PRO A 57 -7.60 4.17 5.35
C PRO A 57 -7.16 4.25 3.89
N ARG A 58 -6.14 3.47 3.51
CA ARG A 58 -5.62 3.43 2.12
C ARG A 58 -6.68 2.94 1.13
N ASN A 59 -7.34 1.82 1.45
CA ASN A 59 -8.41 1.28 0.60
C ASN A 59 -9.61 2.23 0.54
N PHE A 60 -9.91 2.91 1.64
CA PHE A 60 -10.95 3.94 1.67
C PHE A 60 -10.60 5.11 0.75
N ALA A 61 -9.40 5.68 0.84
CA ALA A 61 -8.95 6.79 0.00
C ALA A 61 -8.96 6.40 -1.49
N ALA A 62 -8.34 5.27 -1.84
CA ALA A 62 -8.32 4.76 -3.22
C ALA A 62 -9.73 4.46 -3.77
N GLY A 63 -10.59 3.84 -2.95
CA GLY A 63 -11.98 3.57 -3.31
C GLY A 63 -12.81 4.85 -3.47
N SER A 64 -12.49 5.89 -2.72
CA SER A 64 -13.14 7.20 -2.82
C SER A 64 -12.81 7.90 -4.13
N MET A 65 -11.56 7.85 -4.56
CA MET A 65 -11.13 8.45 -5.83
C MET A 65 -11.67 7.72 -7.07
N ARG A 66 -12.05 6.45 -6.93
CA ARG A 66 -12.63 5.65 -8.02
C ARG A 66 -14.14 5.80 -8.16
N GLN A 67 -14.78 6.65 -7.34
CA GLN A 67 -16.22 6.88 -7.44
C GLN A 67 -16.57 7.60 -8.75
N LEU A 68 -17.53 7.08 -9.48
CA LEU A 68 -18.05 7.72 -10.70
C LEU A 68 -18.81 9.00 -10.40
N ASN A 69 -19.48 9.06 -9.26
CA ASN A 69 -20.19 10.26 -8.82
C ASN A 69 -19.28 11.16 -7.96
N PRO A 70 -18.87 12.34 -8.46
CA PRO A 70 -17.97 13.23 -7.74
C PRO A 70 -18.56 13.76 -6.43
N LYS A 71 -19.88 13.83 -6.29
CA LYS A 71 -20.55 14.23 -5.03
C LYS A 71 -20.26 13.25 -3.89
N VAL A 72 -20.10 11.96 -4.19
CA VAL A 72 -19.72 10.94 -3.19
C VAL A 72 -18.29 11.15 -2.73
N ALA A 73 -17.38 11.44 -3.65
CA ALA A 73 -15.99 11.71 -3.32
C ALA A 73 -15.83 13.01 -2.52
N SER A 74 -16.53 14.09 -2.90
CA SER A 74 -16.46 15.38 -2.23
C SER A 74 -17.04 15.39 -0.80
N ALA A 75 -17.96 14.47 -0.49
CA ALA A 75 -18.51 14.29 0.85
C ALA A 75 -17.54 13.53 1.80
N ARG A 76 -16.43 13.00 1.29
CA ARG A 76 -15.47 12.24 2.08
C ARG A 76 -14.30 13.11 2.54
N PRO A 77 -13.78 12.92 3.77
CA PRO A 77 -12.73 13.75 4.35
C PRO A 77 -11.35 13.40 3.79
N LEU A 78 -11.22 13.48 2.47
CA LEU A 78 -9.96 13.23 1.78
C LEU A 78 -9.03 14.42 1.93
N LYS A 79 -7.75 14.15 2.14
CA LYS A 79 -6.65 15.11 2.19
C LYS A 79 -5.58 14.72 1.19
N VAL A 80 -4.69 15.64 0.86
CA VAL A 80 -3.57 15.40 -0.06
C VAL A 80 -2.28 15.99 0.51
N PHE A 81 -1.16 15.29 0.28
CA PHE A 81 0.17 15.85 0.44
C PHE A 81 0.83 15.97 -0.92
N CYS A 82 1.19 17.18 -1.30
CA CYS A 82 1.96 17.47 -2.50
C CYS A 82 3.43 17.17 -2.24
N HIS A 83 4.09 16.41 -3.14
CA HIS A 83 5.43 15.92 -2.89
C HIS A 83 6.41 16.03 -4.07
N SER A 84 5.95 16.32 -5.28
CA SER A 84 6.82 16.52 -6.45
C SER A 84 6.12 17.23 -7.59
N LEU A 85 6.93 17.84 -8.47
CA LEU A 85 6.49 18.36 -9.75
C LEU A 85 6.38 17.21 -10.77
N GLY A 86 5.35 17.24 -11.60
CA GLY A 86 5.25 16.46 -12.81
C GLY A 86 5.71 17.28 -14.00
N TYR A 87 5.10 18.45 -14.20
CA TYR A 87 5.42 19.41 -15.26
C TYR A 87 5.37 20.83 -14.68
N LEU A 88 6.17 21.71 -15.28
CA LEU A 88 6.18 23.13 -14.94
C LEU A 88 6.44 23.92 -16.24
N ASP A 89 5.54 24.81 -16.59
CA ASP A 89 5.74 25.76 -17.67
C ASP A 89 6.51 27.00 -17.21
N GLY A 90 7.30 27.58 -18.10
CA GLY A 90 8.06 28.82 -17.87
C GLY A 90 9.50 28.59 -17.39
N ASN A 91 10.15 29.74 -17.09
CA ASN A 91 11.59 29.77 -16.73
C ASN A 91 11.87 29.53 -15.23
N THR A 92 10.92 29.05 -14.46
CA THR A 92 11.13 28.76 -13.04
C THR A 92 11.88 27.47 -12.89
N LEU A 93 13.21 27.55 -12.74
CA LEU A 93 14.06 26.39 -12.48
C LEU A 93 14.23 26.25 -10.96
N PHE A 94 13.86 25.07 -10.45
CA PHE A 94 14.22 24.67 -9.10
C PHE A 94 15.55 23.92 -9.13
N ASP A 95 16.42 24.22 -8.18
CA ASP A 95 17.73 23.55 -8.03
C ASP A 95 17.62 22.27 -7.18
N SER A 96 16.62 22.21 -6.31
CA SER A 96 16.49 21.16 -5.32
C SER A 96 15.05 20.74 -5.05
N GLN A 97 14.89 19.50 -4.60
CA GLN A 97 13.60 18.97 -4.13
C GLN A 97 13.05 19.79 -2.94
N SER A 98 13.93 20.27 -2.08
CA SER A 98 13.58 21.11 -0.94
C SER A 98 13.06 22.49 -1.37
N SER A 99 13.60 23.09 -2.43
CA SER A 99 13.07 24.35 -2.98
C SER A 99 11.68 24.17 -3.59
N VAL A 100 11.42 23.03 -4.27
CA VAL A 100 10.07 22.66 -4.74
C VAL A 100 9.07 22.58 -3.58
N ILE A 101 9.42 21.88 -2.51
CA ILE A 101 8.53 21.74 -1.34
C ILE A 101 8.27 23.09 -0.69
N ARG A 102 9.29 23.95 -0.59
CA ARG A 102 9.12 25.32 -0.08
C ARG A 102 8.17 26.14 -0.94
N ALA A 103 8.31 26.07 -2.27
CA ALA A 103 7.40 26.74 -3.19
C ALA A 103 5.94 26.26 -3.02
N PHE A 104 5.73 24.95 -2.85
CA PHE A 104 4.41 24.42 -2.55
C PHE A 104 3.80 25.01 -1.28
N GLN A 105 4.60 25.14 -0.21
CA GLN A 105 4.16 25.75 1.04
C GLN A 105 3.82 27.23 0.85
N GLU A 106 4.65 27.96 0.12
CA GLU A 106 4.43 29.36 -0.20
C GLU A 106 3.17 29.57 -1.06
N TRP A 107 2.89 28.64 -1.95
CA TRP A 107 1.66 28.62 -2.74
C TRP A 107 0.43 28.14 -1.96
N GLY A 108 0.58 27.78 -0.69
CA GLY A 108 -0.51 27.31 0.16
C GLY A 108 -0.93 25.87 -0.13
N LEU A 109 -0.11 25.10 -0.83
CA LEU A 109 -0.36 23.69 -1.07
C LEU A 109 0.06 22.85 0.13
N PRO A 110 -0.72 21.85 0.51
CA PRO A 110 -0.40 21.00 1.66
C PRO A 110 0.79 20.09 1.34
N THR A 111 1.77 20.13 2.22
CA THR A 111 2.96 19.26 2.18
C THR A 111 3.04 18.45 3.46
N CYS A 112 3.71 17.30 3.40
CA CYS A 112 3.94 16.48 4.58
C CYS A 112 4.80 17.24 5.61
N PRO A 113 4.34 17.40 6.86
CA PRO A 113 5.11 18.15 7.88
C PRO A 113 6.37 17.41 8.36
N GLU A 114 6.44 16.08 8.17
CA GLU A 114 7.57 15.24 8.58
C GLU A 114 8.74 15.25 7.58
N ILE A 115 8.66 16.05 6.50
CA ILE A 115 9.77 16.19 5.55
C ILE A 115 10.96 16.82 6.25
N SER A 116 12.12 16.22 6.09
CA SER A 116 13.38 16.73 6.58
C SER A 116 14.51 16.59 5.55
N LEU A 117 15.45 17.53 5.56
CA LEU A 117 16.68 17.46 4.78
C LEU A 117 17.75 16.73 5.60
N ALA A 118 18.50 15.85 4.95
CA ALA A 118 19.64 15.15 5.53
C ALA A 118 20.84 15.26 4.57
N SER A 119 22.00 15.60 5.11
CA SER A 119 23.25 15.76 4.35
C SER A 119 24.13 14.51 4.38
N THR A 120 23.87 13.62 5.35
CA THR A 120 24.65 12.39 5.55
C THR A 120 23.75 11.16 5.67
N LEU A 121 24.34 9.98 5.45
CA LEU A 121 23.65 8.70 5.66
C LEU A 121 23.19 8.53 7.12
N GLU A 122 24.01 9.00 8.07
CA GLU A 122 23.67 8.90 9.49
C GLU A 122 22.47 9.80 9.86
N GLU A 123 22.40 11.00 9.31
CA GLU A 123 21.23 11.87 9.47
C GLU A 123 19.98 11.25 8.85
N THR A 124 20.12 10.64 7.67
CA THR A 124 19.02 9.91 7.02
C THR A 124 18.51 8.76 7.88
N LYS A 125 19.40 7.96 8.48
CA LYS A 125 19.04 6.89 9.41
C LYS A 125 18.35 7.42 10.67
N LYS A 126 18.83 8.55 11.23
CA LYS A 126 18.20 9.20 12.39
C LYS A 126 16.80 9.70 12.06
N ALA A 127 16.62 10.36 10.91
CA ALA A 127 15.31 10.83 10.44
C ALA A 127 14.33 9.67 10.28
N PHE A 128 14.74 8.58 9.63
CA PHE A 128 13.93 7.37 9.50
C PHE A 128 13.53 6.79 10.86
N SER A 129 14.49 6.65 11.78
CA SER A 129 14.24 6.10 13.12
C SER A 129 13.30 6.99 13.95
N LYS A 130 13.39 8.32 13.77
CA LYS A 130 12.48 9.28 14.41
C LYS A 130 11.04 9.06 13.93
N ILE A 131 10.84 9.01 12.61
CA ILE A 131 9.50 8.80 12.02
C ILE A 131 8.94 7.42 12.42
N ALA A 132 9.78 6.38 12.41
CA ALA A 132 9.37 5.04 12.83
C ALA A 132 8.84 5.01 14.27
N LYS A 133 9.49 5.74 15.19
CA LYS A 133 9.04 5.85 16.60
C LYS A 133 7.75 6.67 16.75
N GLN A 134 7.53 7.64 15.87
CA GLN A 134 6.35 8.51 15.91
C GLN A 134 5.16 7.95 15.11
N ARG A 135 5.32 6.84 14.39
CA ARG A 135 4.35 6.25 13.46
C ARG A 135 2.95 6.16 14.05
N GLU A 136 2.83 5.65 15.27
CA GLU A 136 1.53 5.45 15.94
C GLU A 136 0.85 6.79 16.31
N GLN A 137 1.64 7.84 16.55
CA GLN A 137 1.16 9.15 16.98
C GLN A 137 0.71 10.03 15.81
N LEU A 138 1.10 9.67 14.57
CA LEU A 138 0.69 10.42 13.38
C LEU A 138 -0.82 10.30 13.17
N ALA A 139 -1.42 11.40 12.72
CA ALA A 139 -2.85 11.46 12.41
C ALA A 139 -3.26 10.56 11.23
N TYR A 140 -2.30 10.08 10.45
CA TYR A 140 -2.48 9.23 9.27
C TYR A 140 -1.56 8.00 9.32
N GLU A 141 -1.90 6.98 8.55
CA GLU A 141 -1.08 5.77 8.46
C GLU A 141 0.05 5.94 7.45
N ILE A 142 1.21 5.39 7.81
CA ILE A 142 2.40 5.32 6.93
C ILE A 142 2.98 3.91 6.94
N ASP A 143 3.48 3.45 5.79
CA ASP A 143 4.10 2.13 5.63
C ASP A 143 5.63 2.22 5.44
N GLY A 144 6.16 3.44 5.36
CA GLY A 144 7.58 3.70 5.16
C GLY A 144 7.89 5.16 4.92
N VAL A 145 9.12 5.42 4.54
CA VAL A 145 9.65 6.74 4.21
C VAL A 145 10.26 6.69 2.81
N VAL A 146 10.03 7.70 1.99
CA VAL A 146 10.69 7.87 0.70
C VAL A 146 11.87 8.80 0.88
N ILE A 147 13.06 8.32 0.56
CA ILE A 147 14.31 9.07 0.56
C ILE A 147 14.61 9.48 -0.87
N LYS A 148 14.81 10.75 -1.12
CA LYS A 148 15.06 11.32 -2.45
C LYS A 148 16.37 12.08 -2.45
N ILE A 149 17.08 12.05 -3.57
CA ILE A 149 18.19 12.97 -3.80
C ILE A 149 17.63 14.38 -3.88
N ASN A 150 18.24 15.32 -3.15
CA ASN A 150 17.75 16.69 -3.08
C ASN A 150 18.07 17.51 -4.33
N GLU A 151 19.22 17.33 -4.93
CA GLU A 151 19.68 18.08 -6.10
C GLU A 151 18.99 17.59 -7.38
N ILE A 152 18.31 18.50 -8.09
CA ILE A 152 17.51 18.14 -9.29
C ILE A 152 18.38 17.74 -10.46
N THR A 153 19.55 18.35 -10.63
CA THR A 153 20.53 17.98 -11.66
C THR A 153 20.94 16.51 -11.52
N LEU A 154 21.26 16.07 -10.31
CA LEU A 154 21.58 14.67 -10.03
C LEU A 154 20.37 13.74 -10.23
N GLN A 155 19.14 14.22 -9.94
CA GLN A 155 17.94 13.43 -10.25
C GLN A 155 17.80 13.19 -11.75
N GLN A 156 18.09 14.21 -12.58
CA GLN A 156 18.04 14.12 -14.03
C GLN A 156 19.14 13.19 -14.59
N GLU A 157 20.36 13.27 -14.07
CA GLU A 157 21.47 12.40 -14.45
C GLU A 157 21.19 10.91 -14.13
N LEU A 158 20.64 10.62 -12.97
CA LEU A 158 20.27 9.26 -12.55
C LEU A 158 19.09 8.72 -13.34
N GLY A 159 18.16 9.60 -13.70
CA GLY A 159 16.99 9.28 -14.51
C GLY A 159 16.04 8.27 -13.88
N PHE A 160 15.40 7.49 -14.76
CA PHE A 160 14.35 6.53 -14.38
C PHE A 160 14.72 5.12 -14.87
N SER A 161 14.27 4.12 -14.13
CA SER A 161 14.08 2.77 -14.64
C SER A 161 12.70 2.67 -15.30
N SER A 162 12.36 1.51 -15.87
CA SER A 162 11.04 1.30 -16.51
C SER A 162 9.85 1.55 -15.56
N ARG A 163 10.04 1.50 -14.25
CA ARG A 163 8.94 1.56 -13.26
C ARG A 163 9.15 2.55 -12.13
N ALA A 164 10.36 3.09 -11.95
CA ALA A 164 10.67 3.91 -10.78
C ALA A 164 11.84 4.87 -11.05
N PRO A 165 11.90 6.03 -10.38
CA PRO A 165 13.07 6.88 -10.39
C PRO A 165 14.27 6.19 -9.71
N ARG A 166 15.48 6.38 -10.26
CA ARG A 166 16.72 5.86 -9.64
C ARG A 166 17.23 6.75 -8.53
N TRP A 167 16.72 7.96 -8.43
CA TRP A 167 17.08 8.95 -7.42
C TRP A 167 16.18 8.96 -6.19
N ALA A 168 15.23 8.01 -6.11
CA ALA A 168 14.35 7.87 -4.95
C ALA A 168 14.26 6.40 -4.53
N ILE A 169 14.28 6.17 -3.21
CA ILE A 169 14.15 4.85 -2.62
C ILE A 169 13.10 4.86 -1.50
N ALA A 170 12.19 3.92 -1.53
CA ALA A 170 11.22 3.71 -0.45
C ALA A 170 11.80 2.72 0.57
N ARG A 171 12.01 3.18 1.80
CA ARG A 171 12.36 2.34 2.94
C ARG A 171 11.11 2.07 3.76
N LYS A 172 10.61 0.84 3.65
CA LYS A 172 9.44 0.38 4.40
C LYS A 172 9.79 0.12 5.86
N PHE A 173 8.82 0.34 6.75
CA PHE A 173 8.94 -0.14 8.13
C PHE A 173 8.84 -1.66 8.17
N GLU A 174 9.38 -2.24 9.23
CA GLU A 174 9.16 -3.66 9.46
C GLU A 174 7.66 -3.93 9.63
N ALA A 175 7.19 -4.93 8.90
CA ALA A 175 5.80 -5.32 9.00
C ALA A 175 5.58 -6.02 10.34
N GLU A 176 4.52 -5.65 11.05
CA GLU A 176 4.11 -6.38 12.24
C GLU A 176 3.89 -7.85 11.92
N GLN A 177 4.39 -8.70 12.79
CA GLN A 177 4.19 -10.14 12.71
C GLN A 177 3.34 -10.58 13.90
N ALA A 178 2.46 -11.55 13.66
CA ALA A 178 1.74 -12.22 14.72
C ALA A 178 1.77 -13.73 14.51
N GLU A 179 1.73 -14.43 15.63
CA GLU A 179 1.59 -15.87 15.64
C GLU A 179 0.12 -16.26 15.52
N THR A 180 -0.18 -17.26 14.68
CA THR A 180 -1.50 -17.87 14.57
C THR A 180 -1.39 -19.33 14.16
N LYS A 181 -2.52 -20.05 14.23
CA LYS A 181 -2.63 -21.45 13.84
C LYS A 181 -3.33 -21.58 12.49
N ILE A 182 -2.83 -22.44 11.62
CA ILE A 182 -3.52 -22.85 10.39
C ILE A 182 -4.60 -23.86 10.74
N ASN A 183 -5.84 -23.55 10.46
CA ASN A 183 -6.96 -24.49 10.65
C ASN A 183 -7.03 -25.47 9.47
N SER A 184 -6.91 -24.98 8.25
CA SER A 184 -6.95 -25.75 6.99
C SER A 184 -6.31 -24.98 5.85
N ILE A 185 -6.05 -25.65 4.74
CA ILE A 185 -5.56 -25.02 3.52
C ILE A 185 -6.54 -25.32 2.39
N SER A 186 -7.07 -24.28 1.78
CA SER A 186 -7.99 -24.36 0.63
C SER A 186 -7.33 -23.85 -0.63
N PHE A 187 -7.83 -24.27 -1.80
CA PHE A 187 -7.36 -23.82 -3.09
C PHE A 187 -8.37 -22.89 -3.73
N GLN A 188 -7.94 -21.69 -4.09
CA GLN A 188 -8.76 -20.71 -4.80
C GLN A 188 -8.30 -20.60 -6.25
N MET A 189 -9.26 -20.58 -7.16
CA MET A 189 -8.98 -20.39 -8.59
C MET A 189 -8.91 -18.90 -8.91
N GLY A 190 -7.78 -18.48 -9.46
CA GLY A 190 -7.58 -17.12 -9.97
C GLY A 190 -8.25 -16.92 -11.35
N ARG A 191 -8.26 -15.68 -11.83
CA ARG A 191 -8.83 -15.30 -13.13
C ARG A 191 -8.14 -15.98 -14.32
N THR A 192 -6.90 -16.38 -14.16
CA THR A 192 -6.08 -17.07 -15.18
C THR A 192 -6.23 -18.60 -15.13
N GLY A 193 -7.09 -19.14 -14.26
CA GLY A 193 -7.23 -20.57 -14.04
C GLY A 193 -6.20 -21.18 -13.09
N ALA A 194 -5.21 -20.41 -12.63
CA ALA A 194 -4.22 -20.90 -11.67
C ALA A 194 -4.84 -21.15 -10.28
N LEU A 195 -4.53 -22.31 -9.67
CA LEU A 195 -4.93 -22.65 -8.32
C LEU A 195 -3.93 -22.09 -7.32
N THR A 196 -4.40 -21.20 -6.44
CA THR A 196 -3.61 -20.57 -5.40
C THR A 196 -3.96 -21.18 -4.04
N PRO A 197 -3.01 -21.76 -3.30
CA PRO A 197 -3.25 -22.24 -1.95
C PRO A 197 -3.42 -21.06 -0.99
N VAL A 198 -4.45 -21.15 -0.15
CA VAL A 198 -4.79 -20.14 0.87
C VAL A 198 -4.95 -20.84 2.21
N ALA A 199 -4.17 -20.39 3.18
CA ALA A 199 -4.28 -20.86 4.56
C ALA A 199 -5.45 -20.16 5.26
N ASN A 200 -6.38 -20.94 5.79
CA ASN A 200 -7.45 -20.50 6.68
C ASN A 200 -6.88 -20.52 8.10
N LEU A 201 -6.83 -19.35 8.73
CA LEU A 201 -6.13 -19.13 9.99
C LEU A 201 -7.10 -18.98 11.16
N GLN A 202 -6.63 -19.29 12.35
CA GLN A 202 -7.27 -18.79 13.54
C GLN A 202 -7.18 -17.26 13.53
N PRO A 203 -8.32 -16.53 13.69
CA PRO A 203 -8.31 -15.08 13.57
C PRO A 203 -7.30 -14.40 14.52
N VAL A 204 -6.45 -13.55 13.98
CA VAL A 204 -5.43 -12.82 14.74
C VAL A 204 -5.31 -11.38 14.25
N LYS A 205 -5.03 -10.45 15.18
CA LYS A 205 -4.84 -9.03 14.84
C LYS A 205 -3.40 -8.77 14.42
N VAL A 206 -3.23 -8.13 13.23
CA VAL A 206 -1.93 -7.68 12.70
C VAL A 206 -2.12 -6.32 12.05
N GLY A 207 -1.39 -5.32 12.49
CA GLY A 207 -1.50 -3.96 11.95
C GLY A 207 -2.92 -3.40 12.02
N GLY A 208 -3.58 -3.58 13.17
CA GLY A 208 -4.93 -3.06 13.43
C GLY A 208 -6.09 -3.82 12.74
N VAL A 209 -5.79 -4.85 11.92
CA VAL A 209 -6.80 -5.63 11.18
C VAL A 209 -6.81 -7.07 11.63
N THR A 210 -8.00 -7.67 11.75
CA THR A 210 -8.14 -9.11 12.01
C THR A 210 -7.94 -9.89 10.72
N ILE A 211 -6.98 -10.81 10.74
CA ILE A 211 -6.63 -11.69 9.62
C ILE A 211 -7.13 -13.09 9.94
N SER A 212 -7.89 -13.67 9.01
CA SER A 212 -8.38 -15.05 9.05
C SER A 212 -7.90 -15.89 7.86
N ASN A 213 -7.28 -15.27 6.85
CA ASN A 213 -6.74 -15.96 5.68
C ASN A 213 -5.41 -15.37 5.26
N ALA A 214 -4.48 -16.20 4.80
CA ALA A 214 -3.21 -15.76 4.21
C ALA A 214 -2.89 -16.55 2.95
N THR A 215 -2.37 -15.86 1.94
CA THR A 215 -1.95 -16.53 0.70
C THR A 215 -0.64 -17.30 0.90
N LEU A 216 -0.54 -18.45 0.26
CA LEU A 216 0.68 -19.24 0.11
C LEU A 216 1.28 -19.13 -1.30
N HIS A 217 0.72 -18.25 -2.14
CA HIS A 217 1.11 -17.96 -3.52
C HIS A 217 1.03 -19.15 -4.47
N ASN A 218 1.80 -20.22 -4.26
CA ASN A 218 1.88 -21.43 -5.07
C ASN A 218 2.33 -22.63 -4.23
N MET A 219 2.38 -23.81 -4.84
CA MET A 219 2.84 -25.04 -4.13
C MET A 219 4.32 -25.00 -3.80
N ASP A 220 5.16 -24.35 -4.60
CA ASP A 220 6.60 -24.21 -4.32
C ASP A 220 6.83 -23.47 -2.99
N GLU A 221 6.04 -22.43 -2.73
CA GLU A 221 6.11 -21.70 -1.46
C GLU A 221 5.61 -22.55 -0.28
N VAL A 222 4.60 -23.40 -0.48
CA VAL A 222 4.15 -24.38 0.52
C VAL A 222 5.28 -25.36 0.86
N GLU A 223 5.98 -25.88 -0.15
CA GLU A 223 7.09 -26.81 0.02
C GLU A 223 8.32 -26.12 0.64
N ARG A 224 8.67 -24.94 0.15
CA ARG A 224 9.79 -24.14 0.65
C ARG A 224 9.67 -23.83 2.14
N LEU A 225 8.47 -23.49 2.59
CA LEU A 225 8.17 -23.21 4.00
C LEU A 225 7.88 -24.47 4.81
N ASP A 226 7.68 -25.63 4.16
CA ASP A 226 7.18 -26.88 4.76
C ASP A 226 5.90 -26.65 5.57
N VAL A 227 4.95 -25.90 4.98
CA VAL A 227 3.66 -25.58 5.63
C VAL A 227 2.74 -26.79 5.61
N ARG A 228 2.10 -27.04 6.75
CA ARG A 228 1.10 -28.09 6.92
C ARG A 228 -0.18 -27.54 7.56
N GLU A 229 -1.28 -28.21 7.38
CA GLU A 229 -2.48 -27.90 8.15
C GLU A 229 -2.22 -28.18 9.64
N GLN A 230 -2.79 -27.37 10.49
CA GLN A 230 -2.61 -27.36 11.96
C GLN A 230 -1.26 -26.80 12.44
N ASP A 231 -0.35 -26.35 11.55
CA ASP A 231 0.88 -25.66 11.93
C ASP A 231 0.60 -24.33 12.65
N TYR A 232 1.49 -23.99 13.58
CA TYR A 232 1.63 -22.62 14.08
C TYR A 232 2.59 -21.86 13.18
N VAL A 233 2.20 -20.65 12.80
CA VAL A 233 2.94 -19.84 11.81
C VAL A 233 3.03 -18.39 12.25
N PHE A 234 4.12 -17.73 11.83
CA PHE A 234 4.19 -16.28 11.84
C PHE A 234 3.61 -15.73 10.54
N ILE A 235 2.69 -14.79 10.67
CA ILE A 235 2.12 -14.07 9.52
C ILE A 235 2.51 -12.59 9.58
N LYS A 236 2.59 -11.96 8.41
CA LYS A 236 2.75 -10.52 8.26
C LYS A 236 1.85 -9.96 7.18
N ARG A 237 1.50 -8.68 7.26
CA ARG A 237 0.88 -7.94 6.16
C ARG A 237 1.96 -7.28 5.32
N ALA A 238 2.16 -7.78 4.10
CA ALA A 238 3.08 -7.16 3.15
C ALA A 238 2.43 -5.91 2.55
N GLY A 239 3.06 -4.74 2.75
CA GLY A 239 2.56 -3.45 2.24
C GLY A 239 1.16 -3.08 2.73
N ASP A 240 0.81 -3.52 3.93
CA ASP A 240 -0.49 -3.33 4.58
C ASP A 240 -1.72 -3.84 3.79
N VAL A 241 -1.53 -4.71 2.79
CA VAL A 241 -2.61 -5.16 1.90
C VAL A 241 -2.83 -6.66 1.96
N ILE A 242 -1.81 -7.48 1.70
CA ILE A 242 -1.98 -8.94 1.54
C ILE A 242 -1.27 -9.68 2.67
N PRO A 243 -2.03 -10.43 3.52
CA PRO A 243 -1.44 -11.29 4.53
C PRO A 243 -0.69 -12.45 3.89
N LYS A 244 0.53 -12.72 4.38
CA LYS A 244 1.31 -13.88 3.97
C LYS A 244 1.97 -14.58 5.14
N ILE A 245 2.21 -15.87 5.01
CA ILE A 245 2.96 -16.66 5.97
C ILE A 245 4.45 -16.33 5.79
N VAL A 246 5.14 -16.09 6.90
CA VAL A 246 6.59 -15.79 6.94
C VAL A 246 7.38 -17.04 7.20
N SER A 247 6.98 -17.79 8.23
CA SER A 247 7.65 -19.03 8.65
C SER A 247 6.71 -19.90 9.47
N VAL A 248 7.03 -21.18 9.50
CA VAL A 248 6.39 -22.17 10.37
C VAL A 248 7.17 -22.27 11.68
N ILE A 249 6.46 -22.42 12.78
CA ILE A 249 7.03 -22.64 14.13
C ILE A 249 7.10 -24.15 14.35
N LYS A 250 8.17 -24.77 13.82
CA LYS A 250 8.33 -26.24 13.82
C LYS A 250 8.39 -26.82 15.24
N GLU A 251 8.85 -26.03 16.20
CA GLU A 251 8.94 -26.43 17.61
C GLU A 251 7.57 -26.69 18.26
N LYS A 252 6.50 -26.13 17.66
CA LYS A 252 5.12 -26.32 18.13
C LYS A 252 4.38 -27.48 17.46
N ARG A 253 5.05 -28.21 16.57
CA ARG A 253 4.45 -29.39 15.93
C ARG A 253 4.24 -30.52 16.94
N SER A 254 3.04 -31.10 16.89
CA SER A 254 2.61 -32.23 17.72
C SER A 254 2.70 -33.59 17.01
N GLY A 255 2.96 -33.57 15.69
CA GLY A 255 2.93 -34.77 14.83
C GLY A 255 1.57 -35.04 14.17
N SER A 256 0.58 -34.22 14.46
CA SER A 256 -0.78 -34.29 13.87
C SER A 256 -0.94 -33.43 12.62
N GLU A 257 0.10 -32.73 12.20
CA GLU A 257 0.08 -31.78 11.09
C GLU A 257 0.01 -32.54 9.75
N ILE A 258 -0.96 -32.14 8.92
CA ILE A 258 -1.27 -32.80 7.65
C ILE A 258 -0.55 -32.07 6.51
N ARG A 259 0.19 -32.81 5.71
CA ARG A 259 0.84 -32.26 4.49
C ARG A 259 -0.20 -31.83 3.47
N VAL A 260 0.03 -30.66 2.89
CA VAL A 260 -0.80 -30.12 1.82
C VAL A 260 -0.60 -30.96 0.55
N LYS A 261 -1.68 -31.38 -0.05
CA LYS A 261 -1.67 -32.08 -1.35
C LYS A 261 -2.45 -31.26 -2.36
N LEU A 262 -1.93 -31.18 -3.58
CA LEU A 262 -2.67 -30.60 -4.68
C LEU A 262 -3.96 -31.42 -4.92
N PRO A 263 -5.13 -30.79 -5.08
CA PRO A 263 -6.35 -31.53 -5.39
C PRO A 263 -6.23 -32.17 -6.79
N SER A 264 -6.72 -33.38 -6.95
CA SER A 264 -6.71 -34.09 -8.23
C SER A 264 -7.67 -33.51 -9.26
N SER A 265 -8.68 -32.75 -8.81
CA SER A 265 -9.64 -32.11 -9.68
C SER A 265 -10.00 -30.70 -9.22
N CYS A 266 -10.27 -29.82 -10.17
CA CYS A 266 -10.75 -28.47 -9.91
C CYS A 266 -12.10 -28.48 -9.20
N SER A 267 -12.24 -27.73 -8.12
CA SER A 267 -13.49 -27.62 -7.35
C SER A 267 -14.65 -27.01 -8.18
N VAL A 268 -14.32 -26.18 -9.17
CA VAL A 268 -15.30 -25.45 -10.01
C VAL A 268 -15.68 -26.24 -11.26
N CYS A 269 -14.69 -26.54 -12.12
CA CYS A 269 -14.97 -27.19 -13.42
C CYS A 269 -14.82 -28.71 -13.42
N LYS A 270 -14.40 -29.33 -12.31
CA LYS A 270 -14.19 -30.77 -12.11
C LYS A 270 -13.13 -31.42 -13.02
N ARG A 271 -12.44 -30.65 -13.85
CA ARG A 271 -11.32 -31.14 -14.67
C ARG A 271 -10.14 -31.53 -13.79
N GLU A 272 -9.31 -32.43 -14.29
CA GLU A 272 -8.08 -32.87 -13.66
C GLU A 272 -7.13 -31.69 -13.50
N VAL A 273 -6.47 -31.61 -12.35
CA VAL A 273 -5.46 -30.60 -12.02
C VAL A 273 -4.10 -31.23 -12.19
N SER A 274 -3.25 -30.66 -13.04
CA SER A 274 -1.87 -31.09 -13.23
C SER A 274 -0.91 -30.00 -12.74
N TYR A 275 0.25 -30.44 -12.25
CA TYR A 275 1.35 -29.57 -11.89
C TYR A 275 2.23 -29.37 -13.12
N PHE A 276 2.43 -28.12 -13.50
CA PHE A 276 3.37 -27.76 -14.56
C PHE A 276 4.41 -26.80 -13.99
N GLU A 277 5.67 -27.01 -14.31
CA GLU A 277 6.78 -26.12 -13.90
C GLU A 277 6.67 -24.71 -14.53
N GLU A 278 5.90 -24.55 -15.58
CA GLU A 278 5.54 -23.25 -16.15
C GLU A 278 4.03 -23.04 -15.97
N ASN A 279 3.63 -21.85 -15.48
CA ASN A 279 2.25 -21.42 -15.23
C ASN A 279 1.37 -21.57 -16.49
N ILE A 280 0.89 -22.76 -16.77
CA ILE A 280 -0.14 -22.97 -17.80
C ILE A 280 -1.50 -22.83 -17.13
N PRO A 281 -2.29 -21.84 -17.48
CA PRO A 281 -3.61 -21.65 -16.91
C PRO A 281 -4.55 -22.79 -17.26
N CYS A 282 -5.45 -23.15 -16.36
CA CYS A 282 -6.63 -23.93 -16.69
C CYS A 282 -7.44 -23.12 -17.71
N LEU A 283 -7.17 -23.35 -19.00
CA LEU A 283 -7.82 -22.65 -20.09
C LEU A 283 -9.17 -23.28 -20.36
N GLU A 284 -10.14 -22.44 -20.39
CA GLU A 284 -11.47 -22.40 -21.01
C GLU A 284 -12.65 -22.34 -20.05
N ILE A 285 -13.12 -21.14 -19.93
CA ILE A 285 -14.55 -20.84 -19.82
C ILE A 285 -14.91 -20.07 -21.08
#